data_6c097391b70260d3b212fbd4470ec4d0
#
_entry.id   6c097391b70260d3b212fbd4470ec4d0
#
_cell.length_a   1.000
_cell.length_b   1.000
_cell.length_c   1.000
_cell.angle_alpha   90.00
_cell.angle_beta   90.00
_cell.angle_gamma   90.00
#
_symmetry.space_group_name_H-M   'P 1'
#
loop_
_entity.id
_entity.type
_entity.pdbx_description
1 polymer ?
#
loop_
_entity_poly.entity_id
_entity_poly.type
_entity_poly.pdbx_seq_one_letter_code
_entity_poly.pdbx_strand_id
1 'polypeptide(L)'
;MNKALDNLLERRSIRSYTPGQISDDELMSVLKAGLAAPSAMNRQPTVLLVVQDKATIQLLSKLNALVMGKEGIDPFYGAPTVIVVLSDRNIPTHVEDGSLVLGNLMNAANALGLGSCWINRAKEVFEMPEARRILRNAGIGDEYIGVGHCILGYPDGEKPEAKPVRENRVFKI
;
A
#
# COMPACT_ATOMS: atom_id res chain seq x y z
N MET A 1 9.62 -20.42 -16.60
CA MET A 1 9.20 -19.05 -16.99
C MET A 1 10.15 -18.04 -16.33
N ASN A 2 10.17 -16.78 -16.72
CA ASN A 2 11.03 -15.77 -16.10
C ASN A 2 10.51 -15.44 -14.69
N LYS A 3 11.36 -15.54 -13.66
CA LYS A 3 10.96 -15.31 -12.25
C LYS A 3 10.23 -13.98 -12.00
N ALA A 4 10.58 -12.92 -12.76
CA ALA A 4 9.90 -11.63 -12.64
C ALA A 4 8.47 -11.70 -13.16
N LEU A 5 8.23 -12.40 -14.27
CA LEU A 5 6.88 -12.61 -14.81
C LEU A 5 6.05 -13.51 -13.88
N ASP A 6 6.64 -14.58 -13.37
CA ASP A 6 6.00 -15.48 -12.42
C ASP A 6 5.53 -14.70 -11.19
N ASN A 7 6.39 -13.84 -10.63
CA ASN A 7 6.06 -12.97 -9.49
C ASN A 7 4.84 -12.08 -9.75
N LEU A 8 4.76 -11.46 -10.93
CA LEU A 8 3.63 -10.61 -11.31
C LEU A 8 2.32 -11.40 -11.44
N LEU A 9 2.39 -12.62 -12.00
CA LEU A 9 1.23 -13.49 -12.24
C LEU A 9 0.74 -14.16 -10.96
N GLU A 10 1.63 -14.45 -10.01
CA GLU A 10 1.35 -15.19 -8.78
C GLU A 10 0.97 -14.29 -7.59
N ARG A 11 1.26 -12.98 -7.65
CA ARG A 11 0.93 -12.06 -6.56
C ARG A 11 -0.59 -12.08 -6.28
N ARG A 12 -0.95 -12.17 -5.00
CA ARG A 12 -2.34 -12.08 -4.52
C ARG A 12 -2.46 -11.03 -3.42
N SER A 13 -3.68 -10.53 -3.22
CA SER A 13 -4.00 -9.68 -2.08
C SER A 13 -4.23 -10.54 -0.85
N ILE A 14 -3.33 -10.46 0.12
CA ILE A 14 -3.39 -11.21 1.38
C ILE A 14 -4.17 -10.38 2.40
N ARG A 15 -5.06 -11.04 3.17
CA ARG A 15 -5.95 -10.44 4.17
C ARG A 15 -6.00 -11.23 5.46
N SER A 16 -4.95 -12.00 5.75
CA SER A 16 -4.73 -12.66 7.04
C SER A 16 -3.22 -12.67 7.29
N TYR A 17 -2.81 -12.26 8.47
CA TYR A 17 -1.41 -12.05 8.80
C TYR A 17 -1.09 -12.64 10.16
N THR A 18 0.10 -13.21 10.30
CA THR A 18 0.65 -13.55 11.60
C THR A 18 0.96 -12.28 12.40
N PRO A 19 0.95 -12.32 13.74
CA PRO A 19 1.25 -11.13 14.56
C PRO A 19 2.73 -10.71 14.51
N GLY A 20 3.61 -11.49 13.88
CA GLY A 20 5.03 -11.21 13.75
C GLY A 20 5.32 -10.02 12.85
N GLN A 21 6.21 -9.12 13.32
CA GLN A 21 6.70 -8.00 12.52
C GLN A 21 7.71 -8.49 11.48
N ILE A 22 7.64 -7.95 10.27
CA ILE A 22 8.66 -8.18 9.23
C ILE A 22 10.01 -7.60 9.67
N SER A 23 11.09 -8.16 9.17
CA SER A 23 12.44 -7.65 9.46
C SER A 23 12.67 -6.28 8.79
N ASP A 24 13.61 -5.52 9.35
CA ASP A 24 14.01 -4.21 8.78
C ASP A 24 14.59 -4.37 7.36
N ASP A 25 15.33 -5.45 7.09
CA ASP A 25 15.91 -5.73 5.77
C ASP A 25 14.82 -6.00 4.72
N GLU A 26 13.79 -6.77 5.08
CA GLU A 26 12.62 -7.01 4.21
C GLU A 26 11.86 -5.72 3.97
N LEU A 27 11.58 -4.95 5.03
CA LEU A 27 10.92 -3.65 4.91
C LEU A 27 11.69 -2.72 3.98
N MET A 28 13.01 -2.56 4.21
CA MET A 28 13.85 -1.69 3.37
C MET A 28 13.91 -2.14 1.91
N SER A 29 13.89 -3.45 1.66
CA SER A 29 13.86 -4.00 0.30
C SER A 29 12.55 -3.66 -0.40
N VAL A 30 11.42 -3.78 0.30
CA VAL A 30 10.10 -3.39 -0.22
C VAL A 30 10.03 -1.88 -0.50
N LEU A 31 10.50 -1.05 0.43
CA LEU A 31 10.51 0.42 0.28
C LEU A 31 11.36 0.87 -0.92
N LYS A 32 12.58 0.33 -1.06
CA LYS A 32 13.47 0.62 -2.20
C LYS A 32 12.82 0.27 -3.54
N ALA A 33 12.18 -0.91 -3.62
CA ALA A 33 11.48 -1.32 -4.83
C ALA A 33 10.27 -0.41 -5.13
N GLY A 34 9.53 -0.01 -4.10
CA GLY A 34 8.44 0.96 -4.23
C GLY A 34 8.92 2.28 -4.83
N LEU A 35 9.94 2.87 -4.23
CA LEU A 35 10.50 4.16 -4.67
C LEU A 35 11.24 4.09 -6.02
N ALA A 36 11.57 2.90 -6.52
CA ALA A 36 12.10 2.69 -7.86
C ALA A 36 11.02 2.72 -8.97
N ALA A 37 9.75 2.90 -8.62
CA ALA A 37 8.68 3.05 -9.59
C ALA A 37 8.94 4.28 -10.50
N PRO A 38 8.61 4.19 -11.80
CA PRO A 38 8.70 5.35 -12.67
C PRO A 38 7.69 6.42 -12.26
N SER A 39 8.02 7.67 -12.53
CA SER A 39 7.10 8.79 -12.38
C SER A 39 7.16 9.70 -13.63
N ALA A 40 6.08 10.43 -13.87
CA ALA A 40 6.03 11.33 -15.00
C ALA A 40 7.18 12.34 -14.96
N MET A 41 7.97 12.41 -16.03
CA MET A 41 9.17 13.26 -16.16
C MET A 41 10.19 13.06 -15.02
N ASN A 42 10.18 11.90 -14.36
CA ASN A 42 11.01 11.58 -13.20
C ASN A 42 10.89 12.60 -12.04
N ARG A 43 9.68 13.13 -11.82
CA ARG A 43 9.44 14.14 -10.77
C ARG A 43 9.41 13.58 -9.36
N GLN A 44 9.20 12.27 -9.20
CA GLN A 44 9.23 11.54 -7.93
C GLN A 44 8.39 12.20 -6.82
N PRO A 45 7.10 12.50 -7.08
CA PRO A 45 6.27 13.26 -6.15
C PRO A 45 5.82 12.46 -4.93
N THR A 46 6.17 11.18 -4.87
CA THR A 46 5.62 10.23 -3.87
C THR A 46 6.54 10.09 -2.68
N VAL A 47 5.97 10.14 -1.49
CA VAL A 47 6.63 9.83 -0.21
C VAL A 47 5.91 8.67 0.48
N LEU A 48 6.64 7.94 1.31
CA LEU A 48 6.15 6.78 2.06
C LEU A 48 6.17 7.07 3.56
N LEU A 49 5.02 6.91 4.22
CA LEU A 49 4.94 6.88 5.67
C LEU A 49 4.80 5.44 6.13
N VAL A 50 5.80 4.91 6.81
CA VAL A 50 5.76 3.56 7.40
C VAL A 50 5.19 3.64 8.81
N VAL A 51 4.16 2.84 9.07
CA VAL A 51 3.49 2.77 10.37
C VAL A 51 3.58 1.34 10.88
N GLN A 52 4.26 1.14 12.01
CA GLN A 52 4.42 -0.12 12.72
C GLN A 52 3.95 -0.01 14.19
N ASP A 53 3.69 1.21 14.65
CA ASP A 53 3.05 1.44 15.95
C ASP A 53 1.60 0.96 15.92
N LYS A 54 1.29 0.01 16.81
CA LYS A 54 -0.03 -0.65 16.89
C LYS A 54 -1.17 0.35 17.12
N ALA A 55 -0.96 1.35 17.97
CA ALA A 55 -1.99 2.33 18.28
C ALA A 55 -2.30 3.21 17.07
N THR A 56 -1.28 3.62 16.33
CA THR A 56 -1.42 4.40 15.10
C THR A 56 -2.09 3.57 13.98
N ILE A 57 -1.72 2.29 13.82
CA ILE A 57 -2.38 1.38 12.87
C ILE A 57 -3.87 1.26 13.20
N GLN A 58 -4.22 1.04 14.47
CA GLN A 58 -5.62 0.94 14.91
C GLN A 58 -6.40 2.23 14.66
N LEU A 59 -5.79 3.39 14.90
CA LEU A 59 -6.41 4.67 14.59
C LEU A 59 -6.69 4.81 13.08
N LEU A 60 -5.70 4.56 12.23
CA LEU A 60 -5.86 4.64 10.78
C LEU A 60 -6.88 3.63 10.25
N SER A 61 -6.91 2.40 10.80
CA SER A 61 -7.91 1.38 10.49
C SER A 61 -9.32 1.88 10.82
N LYS A 62 -9.51 2.43 12.03
CA LYS A 62 -10.79 3.01 12.47
C LYS A 62 -11.25 4.15 11.57
N LEU A 63 -10.37 5.08 11.21
CA LEU A 63 -10.68 6.17 10.30
C LEU A 63 -11.04 5.64 8.90
N ASN A 64 -10.34 4.62 8.41
CA ASN A 64 -10.63 3.98 7.14
C ASN A 64 -12.01 3.26 7.14
N ALA A 65 -12.34 2.58 8.23
CA ALA A 65 -13.66 1.96 8.43
C ALA A 65 -14.79 3.00 8.47
N LEU A 66 -14.55 4.15 9.12
CA LEU A 66 -15.49 5.27 9.16
C LEU A 66 -15.77 5.82 7.76
N VAL A 67 -14.73 6.10 6.95
CA VAL A 67 -14.87 6.52 5.54
C VAL A 67 -15.61 5.47 4.72
N MET A 68 -15.42 4.20 5.04
CA MET A 68 -16.11 3.07 4.38
C MET A 68 -17.59 2.98 4.75
N GLY A 69 -18.06 3.67 5.79
CA GLY A 69 -19.40 3.52 6.36
C GLY A 69 -19.62 2.15 7.03
N LYS A 70 -18.56 1.52 7.54
CA LYS A 70 -18.58 0.19 8.18
C LYS A 70 -17.78 0.22 9.48
N GLU A 71 -18.32 0.90 10.48
CA GLU A 71 -17.71 0.93 11.80
C GLU A 71 -17.62 -0.48 12.42
N GLY A 72 -16.58 -0.71 13.21
CA GLY A 72 -16.36 -1.98 13.92
C GLY A 72 -15.64 -3.07 13.12
N ILE A 73 -15.33 -2.86 11.84
CA ILE A 73 -14.44 -3.75 11.07
C ILE A 73 -13.00 -3.25 11.10
N ASP A 74 -12.04 -4.13 10.82
CA ASP A 74 -10.65 -3.77 10.56
C ASP A 74 -10.32 -3.90 9.08
N PRO A 75 -10.31 -2.79 8.30
CA PRO A 75 -9.93 -2.81 6.89
C PRO A 75 -8.46 -3.17 6.65
N PHE A 76 -7.61 -3.17 7.69
CA PHE A 76 -6.19 -3.53 7.60
C PHE A 76 -5.93 -5.00 7.97
N TYR A 77 -6.98 -5.76 8.33
CA TYR A 77 -6.93 -7.21 8.55
C TYR A 77 -5.85 -7.67 9.55
N GLY A 78 -5.56 -6.87 10.56
CA GLY A 78 -4.55 -7.18 11.57
C GLY A 78 -3.11 -7.12 11.08
N ALA A 79 -2.85 -6.54 9.91
CA ALA A 79 -1.49 -6.40 9.36
C ALA A 79 -0.57 -5.61 10.32
N PRO A 80 0.64 -6.11 10.63
CA PRO A 80 1.54 -5.47 11.59
C PRO A 80 2.28 -4.24 11.01
N THR A 81 2.28 -4.06 9.71
CA THR A 81 2.88 -2.90 9.03
C THR A 81 1.90 -2.30 8.03
N VAL A 82 1.82 -0.99 8.02
CA VAL A 82 1.07 -0.21 7.01
C VAL A 82 2.01 0.82 6.38
N ILE A 83 2.19 0.73 5.06
CA ILE A 83 2.90 1.75 4.29
C ILE A 83 1.86 2.64 3.65
N VAL A 84 1.78 3.90 4.09
CA VAL A 84 0.92 4.90 3.47
C VAL A 84 1.68 5.53 2.31
N VAL A 85 1.11 5.44 1.13
CA VAL A 85 1.63 6.10 -0.07
C VAL A 85 0.93 7.44 -0.21
N LEU A 86 1.73 8.49 -0.14
CA LEU A 86 1.30 9.88 -0.25
C LEU A 86 1.98 10.51 -1.47
N SER A 87 1.32 11.46 -2.13
CA SER A 87 1.89 12.12 -3.28
C SER A 87 1.55 13.62 -3.31
N ASP A 88 2.46 14.44 -3.84
CA ASP A 88 2.29 15.90 -3.93
C ASP A 88 1.18 16.25 -4.92
N ARG A 89 0.08 16.83 -4.40
CA ARG A 89 -1.11 17.23 -5.18
C ARG A 89 -0.84 18.29 -6.25
N ASN A 90 0.29 19.00 -6.14
CA ASN A 90 0.68 20.01 -7.13
C ASN A 90 1.21 19.37 -8.42
N ILE A 91 1.52 18.09 -8.42
CA ILE A 91 1.94 17.33 -9.59
C ILE A 91 0.70 16.68 -10.23
N PRO A 92 0.38 16.99 -11.51
CA PRO A 92 -0.85 16.49 -12.14
C PRO A 92 -0.99 14.96 -12.15
N THR A 93 0.11 14.23 -12.21
CA THR A 93 0.18 12.75 -12.26
C THR A 93 0.38 12.12 -10.90
N HIS A 94 0.14 12.85 -9.80
CA HIS A 94 0.43 12.38 -8.44
C HIS A 94 -0.29 11.07 -8.06
N VAL A 95 -1.50 10.84 -8.55
CA VAL A 95 -2.26 9.60 -8.26
C VAL A 95 -1.68 8.44 -9.05
N GLU A 96 -1.38 8.63 -10.33
CA GLU A 96 -0.80 7.62 -11.21
C GLU A 96 0.59 7.21 -10.71
N ASP A 97 1.45 8.18 -10.41
CA ASP A 97 2.80 7.97 -9.89
C ASP A 97 2.75 7.20 -8.55
N GLY A 98 1.89 7.61 -7.62
CA GLY A 98 1.68 6.90 -6.36
C GLY A 98 1.09 5.49 -6.53
N SER A 99 0.25 5.28 -7.53
CA SER A 99 -0.31 3.97 -7.86
C SER A 99 0.76 2.99 -8.37
N LEU A 100 1.72 3.48 -9.16
CA LEU A 100 2.87 2.68 -9.60
C LEU A 100 3.76 2.29 -8.42
N VAL A 101 3.98 3.19 -7.48
CA VAL A 101 4.70 2.89 -6.23
C VAL A 101 3.98 1.78 -5.45
N LEU A 102 2.65 1.87 -5.26
CA LEU A 102 1.86 0.81 -4.60
C LEU A 102 1.98 -0.53 -5.32
N GLY A 103 1.94 -0.53 -6.66
CA GLY A 103 2.15 -1.74 -7.46
C GLY A 103 3.52 -2.37 -7.19
N ASN A 104 4.58 -1.56 -7.18
CA ASN A 104 5.94 -2.02 -6.90
C ASN A 104 6.10 -2.55 -5.47
N LEU A 105 5.55 -1.86 -4.44
CA LEU A 105 5.55 -2.33 -3.06
C LEU A 105 4.96 -3.74 -2.94
N MET A 106 3.78 -3.96 -3.54
CA MET A 106 3.09 -5.25 -3.49
C MET A 106 3.85 -6.36 -4.26
N ASN A 107 4.47 -6.02 -5.39
CA ASN A 107 5.27 -6.98 -6.16
C ASN A 107 6.56 -7.36 -5.42
N ALA A 108 7.22 -6.40 -4.79
CA ALA A 108 8.40 -6.66 -3.96
C ALA A 108 8.06 -7.52 -2.73
N ALA A 109 6.94 -7.23 -2.05
CA ALA A 109 6.46 -8.05 -0.95
C ALA A 109 6.25 -9.50 -1.39
N ASN A 110 5.57 -9.75 -2.52
CA ASN A 110 5.37 -11.10 -3.03
C ASN A 110 6.67 -11.81 -3.39
N ALA A 111 7.66 -11.10 -3.94
CA ALA A 111 8.97 -11.66 -4.28
C ALA A 111 9.77 -12.09 -3.03
N LEU A 112 9.51 -11.49 -1.88
CA LEU A 112 10.10 -11.83 -0.58
C LEU A 112 9.26 -12.84 0.23
N GLY A 113 8.15 -13.36 -0.33
CA GLY A 113 7.24 -14.24 0.40
C GLY A 113 6.35 -13.54 1.41
N LEU A 114 6.31 -12.20 1.41
CA LEU A 114 5.45 -11.43 2.28
C LEU A 114 4.03 -11.29 1.68
N GLY A 115 3.05 -11.17 2.57
CA GLY A 115 1.68 -10.82 2.21
C GLY A 115 1.50 -9.31 2.12
N SER A 116 0.75 -8.87 1.12
CA SER A 116 0.38 -7.46 0.98
C SER A 116 -1.01 -7.29 0.36
N CYS A 117 -1.62 -6.15 0.62
CA CYS A 117 -2.87 -5.76 -0.02
C CYS A 117 -2.95 -4.22 -0.12
N TRP A 118 -3.48 -3.71 -1.24
CA TRP A 118 -3.87 -2.31 -1.35
C TRP A 118 -5.19 -2.07 -0.62
N ILE A 119 -5.18 -1.18 0.36
CA ILE A 119 -6.38 -0.67 1.02
C ILE A 119 -6.60 0.77 0.55
N ASN A 120 -7.76 1.00 -0.02
CA ASN A 120 -8.14 2.30 -0.58
C ASN A 120 -8.45 3.35 0.53
N ARG A 121 -8.94 4.53 0.14
CA ARG A 121 -9.44 5.61 1.00
C ARG A 121 -8.35 6.37 1.77
N ALA A 122 -7.07 6.23 1.40
CA ALA A 122 -6.02 7.03 2.02
C ALA A 122 -6.25 8.54 1.83
N LYS A 123 -6.81 8.95 0.68
CA LYS A 123 -7.15 10.34 0.42
C LYS A 123 -8.08 10.89 1.50
N GLU A 124 -9.22 10.28 1.67
CA GLU A 124 -10.26 10.71 2.60
C GLU A 124 -9.79 10.60 4.06
N VAL A 125 -9.07 9.52 4.40
CA VAL A 125 -8.50 9.33 5.74
C VAL A 125 -7.54 10.46 6.09
N PHE A 126 -6.61 10.82 5.18
CA PHE A 126 -5.64 11.87 5.44
C PHE A 126 -6.15 13.30 5.17
N GLU A 127 -7.41 13.48 4.83
CA GLU A 127 -8.14 14.75 4.95
C GLU A 127 -8.69 14.98 6.36
N MET A 128 -8.80 13.92 7.20
CA MET A 128 -9.27 14.03 8.59
C MET A 128 -8.20 14.63 9.51
N PRO A 129 -8.58 15.47 10.49
CA PRO A 129 -7.63 16.17 11.38
C PRO A 129 -6.69 15.23 12.14
N GLU A 130 -7.19 14.07 12.59
CA GLU A 130 -6.43 13.09 13.35
C GLU A 130 -5.28 12.48 12.49
N ALA A 131 -5.57 12.09 11.26
CA ALA A 131 -4.57 11.54 10.35
C ALA A 131 -3.61 12.65 9.85
N ARG A 132 -4.11 13.86 9.59
CA ARG A 132 -3.26 15.03 9.28
C ARG A 132 -2.24 15.32 10.38
N ARG A 133 -2.64 15.17 11.64
CA ARG A 133 -1.69 15.34 12.76
C ARG A 133 -0.54 14.32 12.69
N ILE A 134 -0.81 13.08 12.27
CA ILE A 134 0.24 12.08 12.07
C ILE A 134 1.25 12.55 11.02
N LEU A 135 0.80 13.08 9.88
CA LEU A 135 1.68 13.60 8.83
C LEU A 135 2.54 14.76 9.34
N ARG A 136 1.92 15.73 10.02
CA ARG A 136 2.67 16.87 10.58
C ARG A 136 3.72 16.44 11.60
N ASN A 137 3.40 15.46 12.45
CA ASN A 137 4.36 14.92 13.42
C ASN A 137 5.53 14.19 12.73
N ALA A 138 5.30 13.62 11.55
CA ALA A 138 6.33 13.00 10.72
C ALA A 138 7.09 14.01 9.83
N GLY A 139 6.76 15.31 9.88
CA GLY A 139 7.38 16.34 9.05
C GLY A 139 6.92 16.33 7.59
N ILE A 140 5.78 15.68 7.28
CA ILE A 140 5.21 15.61 5.93
C ILE A 140 4.24 16.79 5.76
N GLY A 141 4.48 17.59 4.71
CA GLY A 141 3.74 18.82 4.42
C GLY A 141 2.29 18.61 3.98
N ASP A 142 1.51 19.69 3.98
CA ASP A 142 0.08 19.66 3.66
C ASP A 142 -0.19 19.48 2.15
N GLU A 143 0.83 19.64 1.31
CA GLU A 143 0.77 19.34 -0.14
C GLU A 143 0.64 17.83 -0.41
N TYR A 144 1.05 16.97 0.50
CA TYR A 144 0.95 15.53 0.34
C TYR A 144 -0.45 15.02 0.70
N ILE A 145 -1.05 14.28 -0.24
CA ILE A 145 -2.34 13.61 -0.07
C ILE A 145 -2.20 12.09 -0.19
N GLY A 146 -3.12 11.37 0.42
CA GLY A 146 -3.13 9.91 0.38
C GLY A 146 -3.48 9.37 -1.01
N VAL A 147 -2.70 8.38 -1.49
CA VAL A 147 -3.02 7.59 -2.69
C VAL A 147 -3.59 6.23 -2.28
N GLY A 148 -2.96 5.57 -1.33
CA GLY A 148 -3.41 4.29 -0.81
C GLY A 148 -2.57 3.81 0.36
N HIS A 149 -3.05 2.75 1.01
CA HIS A 149 -2.29 2.05 2.03
C HIS A 149 -1.85 0.69 1.46
N CYS A 150 -0.59 0.33 1.60
CA CYS A 150 -0.10 -1.04 1.41
C CYS A 150 0.03 -1.67 2.79
N ILE A 151 -0.88 -2.57 3.15
CA ILE A 151 -0.73 -3.38 4.36
C ILE A 151 0.25 -4.51 4.08
N LEU A 152 1.08 -4.87 5.06
CA LEU A 152 2.23 -5.74 4.88
C LEU A 152 2.49 -6.58 6.13
N GLY A 153 2.86 -7.84 5.94
CA GLY A 153 3.20 -8.77 7.01
C GLY A 153 3.45 -10.19 6.49
N TYR A 154 3.77 -11.10 7.37
CA TYR A 154 3.83 -12.52 7.02
C TYR A 154 2.42 -13.06 6.84
N PRO A 155 2.11 -13.75 5.71
CA PRO A 155 0.78 -14.29 5.47
C PRO A 155 0.45 -15.39 6.49
N ASP A 156 -0.80 -15.42 6.92
CA ASP A 156 -1.37 -16.49 7.74
C ASP A 156 -2.37 -17.30 6.91
N GLY A 157 -2.12 -18.59 6.76
CA GLY A 157 -2.90 -19.50 5.94
C GLY A 157 -2.46 -19.55 4.46
N GLU A 158 -3.30 -20.19 3.65
CA GLU A 158 -3.03 -20.44 2.25
C GLU A 158 -3.20 -19.18 1.39
N LYS A 159 -2.37 -19.08 0.36
CA LYS A 159 -2.47 -18.01 -0.65
C LYS A 159 -3.78 -18.17 -1.43
N PRO A 160 -4.57 -17.09 -1.57
CA PRO A 160 -5.82 -17.16 -2.34
C PRO A 160 -5.60 -17.60 -3.80
N GLU A 161 -6.51 -18.41 -4.31
CA GLU A 161 -6.48 -18.82 -5.71
C GLU A 161 -6.60 -17.63 -6.69
N ALA A 162 -5.99 -17.80 -7.86
CA ALA A 162 -6.14 -16.84 -8.95
C ALA A 162 -7.57 -16.91 -9.51
N LYS A 163 -8.24 -15.77 -9.55
CA LYS A 163 -9.49 -15.66 -10.33
C LYS A 163 -9.16 -15.59 -11.82
N PRO A 164 -10.00 -16.18 -12.69
CA PRO A 164 -9.81 -16.08 -14.14
C PRO A 164 -9.81 -14.60 -14.57
N VAL A 165 -8.92 -14.30 -15.51
CA VAL A 165 -8.87 -12.98 -16.14
C VAL A 165 -10.09 -12.84 -17.06
N ARG A 166 -10.76 -11.70 -17.00
CA ARG A 166 -11.88 -11.43 -17.94
C ARG A 166 -11.39 -11.47 -19.38
N GLU A 167 -12.20 -12.03 -20.23
CA GLU A 167 -11.97 -12.04 -21.69
C GLU A 167 -12.17 -10.63 -22.30
N ASN A 168 -11.75 -10.48 -23.54
CA ASN A 168 -11.95 -9.25 -24.34
C ASN A 168 -11.37 -7.97 -23.71
N ARG A 169 -10.16 -8.06 -23.15
CA ARG A 169 -9.43 -6.93 -22.54
C ARG A 169 -8.22 -6.47 -23.35
N VAL A 170 -7.93 -7.14 -24.45
CA VAL A 170 -6.84 -6.78 -25.36
C VAL A 170 -7.42 -6.66 -26.76
N PHE A 171 -7.21 -5.50 -27.36
CA PHE A 171 -7.62 -5.22 -28.73
C PHE A 171 -6.37 -4.93 -29.57
N LYS A 172 -6.30 -5.53 -30.74
CA LYS A 172 -5.27 -5.27 -31.75
C LYS A 172 -5.89 -4.55 -32.92
N ILE A 173 -5.24 -3.49 -33.40
CA ILE A 173 -5.62 -2.74 -34.60
C ILE A 173 -4.63 -3.13 -35.70
#